data_d4a0d63e61fdd660300e3aa420772194
#
_entry.id   d4a0d63e61fdd660300e3aa420772194
#
_cell.length_a   1.000
_cell.length_b   1.000
_cell.length_c   1.000
_cell.angle_alpha   90.00
_cell.angle_beta   90.00
_cell.angle_gamma   90.00
#
_symmetry.space_group_name_H-M   'P 1'
#
loop_
_entity.id
_entity.type
_entity.pdbx_description
1 polymer ?
#
loop_
_entity_poly.entity_id
_entity_poly.type
_entity_poly.pdbx_seq_one_letter_code
_entity_poly.pdbx_strand_id
1 'polypeptide(L)'
;NWAHGLGIETFVGTSGRVFPTDMKAAPLLRAWLHQLRHAGVRFHMRHRWLGWDERGALRFSTPQGEVQHEAQATVLALGGGSWSRLGSDGAWVKTLTDLGASVAPLRPSNSGFDVAPTGPQRQGWSAHLRDRFAGQPIKPVAITFRDAQGHENRQQGEFVVTETGVEGSLIYAFSARIRDQIDASGEATIYLDLLPSHSPQQVLVETSRARGPRSLSTHLKSRLGIQGLKMALLHELLTPEELNNPVLLAERLKALPLTLSQARPMDEAISTAGGVTFESLDGQGMLKARPGVFCCGEMLDWEAPTGGYLLTASMASGRAAGTGAWQYLNAKA
;
A
#
# COMPACT_ATOMS: atom_id res chain seq x y z
N ASN A 1 1.56 13.58 -22.34
CA ASN A 1 2.43 14.61 -22.96
C ASN A 1 3.84 14.66 -22.32
N TRP A 2 4.01 14.65 -20.97
CA TRP A 2 5.33 14.73 -20.34
C TRP A 2 6.23 13.53 -20.69
N ALA A 3 5.74 12.30 -20.57
CA ALA A 3 6.50 11.09 -20.92
C ALA A 3 6.91 11.07 -22.41
N HIS A 4 6.00 11.49 -23.30
CA HIS A 4 6.31 11.61 -24.73
C HIS A 4 7.41 12.65 -24.99
N GLY A 5 7.41 13.76 -24.25
CA GLY A 5 8.50 14.76 -24.30
C GLY A 5 9.86 14.22 -23.85
N LEU A 6 9.90 13.10 -23.14
CA LEU A 6 11.10 12.34 -22.80
C LEU A 6 11.43 11.21 -23.80
N GLY A 7 10.68 11.08 -24.89
CA GLY A 7 10.84 10.01 -25.88
C GLY A 7 10.30 8.65 -25.39
N ILE A 8 9.38 8.65 -24.41
CA ILE A 8 8.78 7.43 -23.88
C ILE A 8 7.35 7.31 -24.39
N GLU A 9 7.13 6.33 -25.26
CA GLU A 9 5.79 5.98 -25.75
C GLU A 9 4.96 5.36 -24.63
N THR A 10 3.66 5.70 -24.60
CA THR A 10 2.73 5.22 -23.56
C THR A 10 1.41 4.76 -24.18
N PHE A 11 0.72 3.87 -23.48
CA PHE A 11 -0.66 3.49 -23.80
C PHE A 11 -1.55 3.55 -22.55
N VAL A 12 -2.86 3.65 -22.78
CA VAL A 12 -3.86 3.60 -21.70
C VAL A 12 -4.39 2.18 -21.61
N GLY A 13 -4.20 1.55 -20.47
CA GLY A 13 -4.74 0.22 -20.19
C GLY A 13 -6.27 0.25 -19.94
N THR A 14 -6.90 -0.92 -19.90
CA THR A 14 -8.35 -1.09 -19.68
C THR A 14 -8.85 -0.48 -18.36
N SER A 15 -7.96 -0.32 -17.39
CA SER A 15 -8.23 0.34 -16.10
C SER A 15 -8.11 1.87 -16.12
N GLY A 16 -7.88 2.50 -17.28
CA GLY A 16 -7.62 3.93 -17.42
C GLY A 16 -6.20 4.36 -16.98
N ARG A 17 -5.35 3.42 -16.57
CA ARG A 17 -3.96 3.69 -16.16
C ARG A 17 -3.06 3.84 -17.38
N VAL A 18 -2.10 4.76 -17.28
CA VAL A 18 -1.09 5.00 -18.32
C VAL A 18 0.15 4.18 -18.02
N PHE A 19 0.60 3.42 -19.00
CA PHE A 19 1.79 2.58 -18.92
C PHE A 19 2.78 2.92 -20.02
N PRO A 20 4.11 2.84 -19.77
CA PRO A 20 5.08 2.80 -20.84
C PRO A 20 4.84 1.58 -21.75
N THR A 21 5.01 1.72 -23.05
CA THR A 21 4.75 0.63 -24.01
C THR A 21 5.62 -0.61 -23.74
N ASP A 22 6.84 -0.41 -23.24
CA ASP A 22 7.76 -1.48 -22.86
C ASP A 22 7.53 -2.04 -21.44
N MET A 23 6.54 -1.51 -20.71
CA MET A 23 6.19 -1.90 -19.33
C MET A 23 7.37 -1.78 -18.33
N LYS A 24 8.34 -0.88 -18.60
CA LYS A 24 9.54 -0.68 -17.79
C LYS A 24 9.66 0.76 -17.30
N ALA A 25 9.94 0.93 -15.99
CA ALA A 25 10.16 2.24 -15.39
C ALA A 25 11.58 2.79 -15.66
N ALA A 26 12.57 1.91 -15.83
CA ALA A 26 13.98 2.31 -15.96
C ALA A 26 14.30 3.19 -17.18
N PRO A 27 13.74 2.97 -18.40
CA PRO A 27 13.93 3.88 -19.51
C PRO A 27 13.43 5.30 -19.24
N LEU A 28 12.22 5.41 -18.64
CA LEU A 28 11.65 6.70 -18.25
C LEU A 28 12.55 7.44 -17.27
N LEU A 29 13.02 6.75 -16.22
CA LEU A 29 13.91 7.34 -15.22
C LEU A 29 15.22 7.83 -15.87
N ARG A 30 15.85 7.03 -16.74
CA ARG A 30 17.08 7.41 -17.42
C ARG A 30 16.91 8.64 -18.31
N ALA A 31 15.83 8.67 -19.09
CA ALA A 31 15.52 9.80 -19.96
C ALA A 31 15.31 11.09 -19.14
N TRP A 32 14.57 11.00 -18.03
CA TRP A 32 14.33 12.12 -17.14
C TRP A 32 15.62 12.62 -16.46
N LEU A 33 16.45 11.72 -15.93
CA LEU A 33 17.76 12.09 -15.37
C LEU A 33 18.68 12.73 -16.38
N HIS A 34 18.67 12.26 -17.64
CA HIS A 34 19.42 12.86 -18.74
C HIS A 34 18.95 14.31 -19.00
N GLN A 35 17.64 14.53 -19.10
CA GLN A 35 17.07 15.87 -19.32
C GLN A 35 17.42 16.82 -18.16
N LEU A 36 17.32 16.36 -16.91
CA LEU A 36 17.66 17.18 -15.73
C LEU A 36 19.14 17.59 -15.74
N ARG A 37 20.06 16.65 -16.04
CA ARG A 37 21.49 16.98 -16.16
C ARG A 37 21.77 17.99 -17.27
N HIS A 38 21.09 17.82 -18.41
CA HIS A 38 21.23 18.77 -19.53
C HIS A 38 20.70 20.16 -19.14
N ALA A 39 19.70 20.24 -18.28
CA ALA A 39 19.18 21.49 -17.71
C ALA A 39 20.06 22.07 -16.58
N GLY A 40 21.22 21.49 -16.29
CA GLY A 40 22.16 22.00 -15.27
C GLY A 40 21.91 21.49 -13.86
N VAL A 41 20.99 20.56 -13.64
CA VAL A 41 20.76 19.95 -12.31
C VAL A 41 21.97 19.08 -11.92
N ARG A 42 22.53 19.35 -10.75
CA ARG A 42 23.65 18.58 -10.18
C ARG A 42 23.13 17.55 -9.20
N PHE A 43 23.56 16.30 -9.36
CA PHE A 43 23.20 15.18 -8.50
C PHE A 43 24.33 14.83 -7.55
N HIS A 44 24.10 14.96 -6.25
CA HIS A 44 25.02 14.56 -5.20
C HIS A 44 24.59 13.22 -4.62
N MET A 45 25.16 12.13 -5.14
CA MET A 45 24.84 10.78 -4.69
C MET A 45 25.46 10.47 -3.34
N ARG A 46 24.79 9.63 -2.54
CA ARG A 46 25.25 9.22 -1.20
C ARG A 46 25.43 10.39 -0.22
N HIS A 47 24.57 11.41 -0.35
CA HIS A 47 24.48 12.53 0.58
C HIS A 47 23.18 12.34 1.40
N ARG A 48 23.33 11.95 2.68
CA ARG A 48 22.22 11.80 3.60
C ARG A 48 21.99 13.10 4.33
N TRP A 49 20.79 13.66 4.18
CA TRP A 49 20.41 14.88 4.88
C TRP A 49 20.30 14.64 6.40
N LEU A 50 20.87 15.56 7.21
CA LEU A 50 20.94 15.50 8.67
C LEU A 50 20.16 16.65 9.34
N GLY A 51 19.46 17.49 8.56
CA GLY A 51 18.83 18.71 9.06
C GLY A 51 19.66 19.95 8.75
N TRP A 52 19.58 20.92 9.63
CA TRP A 52 20.28 22.20 9.52
C TRP A 52 21.26 22.37 10.68
N ASP A 53 22.28 23.20 10.47
CA ASP A 53 23.15 23.71 11.54
C ASP A 53 22.50 24.94 12.21
N GLU A 54 23.22 25.49 13.22
CA GLU A 54 22.78 26.70 13.96
C GLU A 54 22.69 27.96 13.08
N ARG A 55 23.39 28.01 11.95
CA ARG A 55 23.38 29.13 10.99
C ARG A 55 22.32 28.93 9.90
N GLY A 56 21.64 27.76 9.87
CA GLY A 56 20.62 27.42 8.89
C GLY A 56 21.15 26.77 7.63
N ALA A 57 22.41 26.39 7.52
CA ALA A 57 22.96 25.62 6.42
C ALA A 57 22.50 24.16 6.51
N LEU A 58 22.20 23.56 5.37
CA LEU A 58 21.87 22.13 5.25
C LEU A 58 23.08 21.28 5.56
N ARG A 59 22.92 20.26 6.39
CA ARG A 59 23.96 19.29 6.76
C ARG A 59 23.72 17.97 6.07
N PHE A 60 24.78 17.38 5.54
CA PHE A 60 24.72 16.06 4.89
C PHE A 60 25.87 15.17 5.37
N SER A 61 25.56 13.92 5.67
CA SER A 61 26.55 12.85 5.82
C SER A 61 26.90 12.31 4.44
N THR A 62 28.22 12.22 4.18
CA THR A 62 28.75 11.68 2.91
C THR A 62 29.83 10.63 3.20
N PRO A 63 30.28 9.83 2.22
CA PRO A 63 31.39 8.90 2.40
C PRO A 63 32.72 9.56 2.81
N GLN A 64 32.84 10.86 2.59
CA GLN A 64 34.06 11.65 2.92
C GLN A 64 33.92 12.43 4.23
N GLY A 65 32.81 12.28 4.94
CA GLY A 65 32.50 13.01 6.16
C GLY A 65 31.28 13.90 6.03
N GLU A 66 31.04 14.75 7.01
CA GLU A 66 29.94 15.69 7.00
C GLU A 66 30.25 16.91 6.15
N VAL A 67 29.30 17.37 5.34
CA VAL A 67 29.39 18.59 4.55
C VAL A 67 28.21 19.50 4.82
N GLN A 68 28.40 20.79 4.66
CA GLN A 68 27.38 21.82 4.79
C GLN A 68 27.10 22.47 3.44
N HIS A 69 25.86 22.89 3.22
CA HIS A 69 25.46 23.57 2.01
C HIS A 69 24.45 24.66 2.31
N GLU A 70 24.70 25.87 1.85
CA GLU A 70 23.76 26.98 1.94
C GLU A 70 22.84 26.94 0.74
N ALA A 71 21.53 27.15 0.97
CA ALA A 71 20.52 27.23 -0.05
C ALA A 71 19.55 28.38 0.24
N GLN A 72 19.18 29.13 -0.77
CA GLN A 72 18.20 30.22 -0.67
C GLN A 72 16.76 29.68 -0.56
N ALA A 73 16.50 28.52 -1.17
CA ALA A 73 15.27 27.74 -1.01
C ALA A 73 15.59 26.26 -1.04
N THR A 74 14.80 25.46 -0.33
CA THR A 74 14.97 24.00 -0.23
C THR A 74 13.65 23.30 -0.50
N VAL A 75 13.66 22.26 -1.34
CA VAL A 75 12.52 21.36 -1.51
C VAL A 75 12.89 20.02 -0.91
N LEU A 76 12.18 19.61 0.12
CA LEU A 76 12.29 18.30 0.75
C LEU A 76 11.35 17.33 0.04
N ALA A 77 11.93 16.27 -0.51
CA ALA A 77 11.23 15.18 -1.19
C ALA A 77 11.78 13.83 -0.67
N LEU A 78 11.72 13.66 0.66
CA LEU A 78 12.48 12.63 1.38
C LEU A 78 11.76 11.28 1.46
N GLY A 79 10.56 11.19 0.86
CA GLY A 79 9.75 9.98 0.87
C GLY A 79 9.10 9.69 2.22
N GLY A 80 8.47 8.53 2.34
CA GLY A 80 7.89 8.02 3.59
C GLY A 80 8.91 7.25 4.44
N GLY A 81 8.54 6.04 4.90
CA GLY A 81 9.36 5.17 5.73
C GLY A 81 9.42 3.71 5.26
N SER A 82 8.75 3.35 4.15
CA SER A 82 8.57 1.97 3.72
C SER A 82 9.69 1.40 2.85
N TRP A 83 10.67 2.21 2.45
CA TRP A 83 11.79 1.80 1.59
C TRP A 83 13.14 2.21 2.19
N SER A 84 13.37 1.82 3.44
CA SER A 84 14.57 2.17 4.22
C SER A 84 15.88 1.85 3.49
N ARG A 85 15.93 0.71 2.79
CA ARG A 85 17.08 0.28 1.96
C ARG A 85 17.41 1.22 0.80
N LEU A 86 16.42 2.00 0.34
CA LEU A 86 16.56 2.98 -0.74
C LEU A 86 16.63 4.42 -0.21
N GLY A 87 16.68 4.62 1.10
CA GLY A 87 16.81 5.92 1.75
C GLY A 87 15.49 6.57 2.18
N SER A 88 14.33 5.93 1.94
CA SER A 88 13.03 6.36 2.44
C SER A 88 12.75 5.66 3.77
N ASP A 89 13.35 6.16 4.85
CA ASP A 89 13.40 5.54 6.18
C ASP A 89 12.69 6.35 7.27
N GLY A 90 12.04 7.46 6.92
CA GLY A 90 11.32 8.31 7.86
C GLY A 90 12.22 9.10 8.83
N ALA A 91 13.54 9.05 8.69
CA ALA A 91 14.47 9.71 9.63
C ALA A 91 14.30 11.24 9.72
N TRP A 92 13.68 11.85 8.72
CA TRP A 92 13.36 13.28 8.66
C TRP A 92 12.27 13.72 9.67
N VAL A 93 11.43 12.77 10.15
CA VAL A 93 10.29 13.06 11.04
C VAL A 93 10.73 13.85 12.26
N LYS A 94 11.73 13.34 12.99
CA LYS A 94 12.24 14.03 14.20
C LYS A 94 12.72 15.45 13.90
N THR A 95 13.48 15.63 12.82
CA THR A 95 14.03 16.94 12.46
C THR A 95 12.92 17.97 12.17
N LEU A 96 11.85 17.57 11.49
CA LEU A 96 10.75 18.50 11.19
C LEU A 96 9.85 18.73 12.41
N THR A 97 9.63 17.71 13.25
CA THR A 97 8.88 17.86 14.51
C THR A 97 9.64 18.80 15.48
N ASP A 98 10.93 18.66 15.62
CA ASP A 98 11.76 19.55 16.45
C ASP A 98 11.73 21.00 15.93
N LEU A 99 11.51 21.20 14.63
CA LEU A 99 11.34 22.51 14.00
C LEU A 99 9.96 23.13 14.27
N GLY A 100 9.02 22.36 14.81
CA GLY A 100 7.65 22.79 15.08
C GLY A 100 6.64 22.49 13.95
N ALA A 101 7.01 21.66 12.97
CA ALA A 101 6.05 21.15 12.00
C ALA A 101 5.19 20.04 12.63
N SER A 102 3.89 20.05 12.35
CA SER A 102 3.01 18.93 12.69
C SER A 102 3.26 17.78 11.72
N VAL A 103 3.57 16.61 12.26
CA VAL A 103 3.83 15.39 11.50
C VAL A 103 2.94 14.28 12.04
N ALA A 104 2.02 13.78 11.23
CA ALA A 104 1.22 12.61 11.55
C ALA A 104 2.12 11.35 11.61
N PRO A 105 1.89 10.44 12.57
CA PRO A 105 2.68 9.22 12.70
C PRO A 105 2.74 8.43 11.38
N LEU A 106 3.94 7.97 11.01
CA LEU A 106 4.10 7.13 9.83
C LEU A 106 3.52 5.75 10.10
N ARG A 107 2.69 5.25 9.18
CA ARG A 107 2.02 3.94 9.26
C ARG A 107 2.14 3.20 7.92
N PRO A 108 2.16 1.84 7.93
CA PRO A 108 2.19 1.07 6.68
C PRO A 108 0.92 1.34 5.86
N SER A 109 1.10 1.59 4.57
CA SER A 109 0.04 1.75 3.58
C SER A 109 0.28 0.82 2.40
N ASN A 110 -0.79 0.33 1.76
CA ASN A 110 -0.67 -0.71 0.76
C ASN A 110 0.15 -1.91 1.29
N SER A 111 -0.21 -2.39 2.46
CA SER A 111 0.49 -3.45 3.20
C SER A 111 -0.34 -4.73 3.26
N GLY A 112 0.33 -5.85 3.52
CA GLY A 112 -0.30 -7.09 3.96
C GLY A 112 -0.76 -7.03 5.42
N PHE A 113 -1.45 -8.08 5.85
CA PHE A 113 -1.95 -8.21 7.22
C PHE A 113 -1.77 -9.63 7.73
N ASP A 114 -1.46 -9.76 9.01
CA ASP A 114 -1.46 -11.03 9.70
C ASP A 114 -2.88 -11.46 10.03
N VAL A 115 -3.15 -12.76 9.93
CA VAL A 115 -4.44 -13.35 10.31
C VAL A 115 -4.51 -13.45 11.83
N ALA A 116 -5.66 -13.11 12.38
CA ALA A 116 -5.90 -13.23 13.82
C ALA A 116 -5.77 -14.69 14.30
N PRO A 117 -5.29 -14.90 15.54
CA PRO A 117 -5.18 -16.24 16.10
C PRO A 117 -6.54 -16.94 16.13
N THR A 118 -6.62 -18.16 15.61
CA THR A 118 -7.84 -18.99 15.66
C THR A 118 -7.89 -19.86 16.93
N GLY A 119 -7.35 -19.35 18.06
CA GLY A 119 -7.34 -20.01 19.38
C GLY A 119 -6.09 -19.64 20.19
N PRO A 120 -6.03 -20.00 21.50
CA PRO A 120 -5.03 -19.50 22.44
C PRO A 120 -3.58 -19.95 22.16
N GLN A 121 -3.38 -20.88 21.24
CA GLN A 121 -2.05 -21.41 20.89
C GLN A 121 -1.66 -21.22 19.42
N ARG A 122 -2.48 -20.55 18.60
CA ARG A 122 -2.21 -20.33 17.17
C ARG A 122 -1.97 -18.85 16.88
N GLN A 123 -0.81 -18.53 16.36
CA GLN A 123 -0.56 -17.29 15.67
C GLN A 123 -0.65 -17.53 14.16
N GLY A 124 -1.58 -16.85 13.49
CA GLY A 124 -1.78 -16.98 12.04
C GLY A 124 -2.33 -18.32 11.59
N TRP A 125 -1.92 -18.76 10.41
CA TRP A 125 -2.39 -19.98 9.76
C TRP A 125 -1.91 -21.26 10.47
N SER A 126 -2.65 -22.36 10.27
CA SER A 126 -2.15 -23.69 10.65
C SER A 126 -0.87 -24.04 9.89
N ALA A 127 -0.05 -24.92 10.45
CA ALA A 127 1.14 -25.43 9.80
C ALA A 127 0.79 -26.03 8.40
N HIS A 128 -0.34 -26.73 8.31
CA HIS A 128 -0.79 -27.31 7.04
C HIS A 128 -1.04 -26.25 5.95
N LEU A 129 -1.74 -25.15 6.29
CA LEU A 129 -2.04 -24.10 5.32
C LEU A 129 -0.77 -23.34 4.97
N ARG A 130 0.02 -22.94 5.95
CA ARG A 130 1.29 -22.24 5.77
C ARG A 130 2.26 -23.03 4.89
N ASP A 131 2.56 -24.28 5.26
CA ASP A 131 3.64 -25.07 4.62
C ASP A 131 3.28 -25.49 3.19
N ARG A 132 1.99 -25.58 2.85
CA ARG A 132 1.53 -26.01 1.52
C ARG A 132 1.08 -24.88 0.61
N PHE A 133 0.67 -23.75 1.15
CA PHE A 133 -0.03 -22.72 0.38
C PHE A 133 0.54 -21.31 0.54
N ALA A 134 1.48 -21.06 1.45
CA ALA A 134 2.16 -19.77 1.50
C ALA A 134 2.82 -19.44 0.15
N GLY A 135 2.68 -18.20 -0.29
CA GLY A 135 3.11 -17.74 -1.61
C GLY A 135 2.11 -18.02 -2.75
N GLN A 136 1.02 -18.75 -2.50
CA GLN A 136 0.03 -19.04 -3.56
C GLN A 136 -1.03 -17.96 -3.69
N PRO A 137 -1.39 -17.57 -4.93
CA PRO A 137 -2.47 -16.65 -5.18
C PRO A 137 -3.83 -17.34 -5.07
N ILE A 138 -4.82 -16.61 -4.56
CA ILE A 138 -6.23 -16.98 -4.62
C ILE A 138 -6.94 -16.14 -5.68
N LYS A 139 -7.54 -16.80 -6.67
CA LYS A 139 -8.22 -16.15 -7.80
C LYS A 139 -9.20 -17.08 -8.52
N PRO A 140 -10.31 -16.55 -9.11
CA PRO A 140 -10.85 -15.25 -8.75
C PRO A 140 -11.43 -15.29 -7.33
N VAL A 141 -11.43 -14.14 -6.65
CA VAL A 141 -12.03 -13.94 -5.34
C VAL A 141 -12.59 -12.51 -5.27
N ALA A 142 -13.64 -12.27 -4.49
CA ALA A 142 -13.99 -10.91 -4.14
C ALA A 142 -13.89 -10.72 -2.63
N ILE A 143 -13.48 -9.53 -2.20
CA ILE A 143 -13.45 -9.12 -0.81
C ILE A 143 -14.59 -8.13 -0.60
N THR A 144 -15.34 -8.35 0.47
CA THR A 144 -16.25 -7.36 1.04
C THR A 144 -15.70 -6.93 2.40
N PHE A 145 -15.57 -5.63 2.61
CA PHE A 145 -15.23 -5.03 3.90
C PHE A 145 -16.33 -4.06 4.32
N ARG A 146 -16.74 -4.16 5.58
CA ARG A 146 -17.70 -3.25 6.19
C ARG A 146 -17.00 -2.52 7.33
N ASP A 147 -16.96 -1.19 7.25
CA ASP A 147 -16.39 -0.36 8.31
C ASP A 147 -17.33 -0.22 9.52
N ALA A 148 -16.82 0.40 10.59
CA ALA A 148 -17.59 0.63 11.81
C ALA A 148 -18.83 1.52 11.61
N GLN A 149 -18.89 2.30 10.53
CA GLN A 149 -20.02 3.14 10.15
C GLN A 149 -21.05 2.39 9.30
N GLY A 150 -20.77 1.13 8.94
CA GLY A 150 -21.65 0.29 8.12
C GLY A 150 -21.46 0.51 6.62
N HIS A 151 -20.49 1.30 6.16
CA HIS A 151 -20.21 1.42 4.74
C HIS A 151 -19.58 0.13 4.23
N GLU A 152 -20.22 -0.43 3.22
CA GLU A 152 -19.74 -1.65 2.58
C GLU A 152 -19.04 -1.36 1.27
N ASN A 153 -17.87 -1.96 1.11
CA ASN A 153 -17.10 -1.92 -0.12
C ASN A 153 -16.82 -3.34 -0.58
N ARG A 154 -17.06 -3.61 -1.85
CA ARG A 154 -16.80 -4.90 -2.48
C ARG A 154 -15.94 -4.72 -3.73
N GLN A 155 -14.90 -5.52 -3.82
CA GLN A 155 -14.01 -5.53 -4.99
C GLN A 155 -13.59 -6.96 -5.33
N GLN A 156 -13.56 -7.28 -6.62
CA GLN A 156 -13.06 -8.55 -7.13
C GLN A 156 -11.62 -8.41 -7.60
N GLY A 157 -10.81 -9.47 -7.41
CA GLY A 157 -9.43 -9.51 -7.85
C GLY A 157 -8.73 -10.79 -7.42
N GLU A 158 -7.48 -10.63 -7.00
CA GLU A 158 -6.65 -11.70 -6.45
C GLU A 158 -5.80 -11.18 -5.29
N PHE A 159 -5.47 -12.06 -4.36
CA PHE A 159 -4.48 -11.81 -3.32
C PHE A 159 -3.64 -13.06 -3.06
N VAL A 160 -2.57 -12.93 -2.30
CA VAL A 160 -1.64 -14.01 -1.97
C VAL A 160 -1.77 -14.34 -0.48
N VAL A 161 -1.79 -15.62 -0.15
CA VAL A 161 -1.62 -16.11 1.22
C VAL A 161 -0.14 -16.11 1.54
N THR A 162 0.27 -15.46 2.63
CA THR A 162 1.64 -15.44 3.13
C THR A 162 1.83 -16.47 4.24
N GLU A 163 3.01 -16.55 4.84
CA GLU A 163 3.26 -17.44 5.99
C GLU A 163 2.41 -17.10 7.21
N THR A 164 2.08 -15.82 7.41
CA THR A 164 1.37 -15.34 8.60
C THR A 164 0.00 -14.75 8.29
N GLY A 165 -0.30 -14.47 7.00
CA GLY A 165 -1.53 -13.75 6.65
C GLY A 165 -1.78 -13.62 5.15
N VAL A 166 -2.09 -12.42 4.71
CA VAL A 166 -2.51 -12.11 3.34
C VAL A 166 -1.89 -10.82 2.82
N GLU A 167 -1.61 -10.77 1.51
CA GLU A 167 -1.08 -9.59 0.83
C GLU A 167 -1.55 -9.52 -0.62
N GLY A 168 -1.10 -8.51 -1.36
CA GLY A 168 -1.37 -8.37 -2.80
C GLY A 168 -2.40 -7.30 -3.13
N SER A 169 -2.59 -7.05 -4.43
CA SER A 169 -3.30 -5.86 -4.93
C SER A 169 -4.73 -5.69 -4.38
N LEU A 170 -5.45 -6.80 -4.20
CA LEU A 170 -6.81 -6.76 -3.66
C LEU A 170 -6.81 -6.40 -2.16
N ILE A 171 -5.85 -6.91 -1.38
CA ILE A 171 -5.67 -6.55 0.03
C ILE A 171 -5.25 -5.08 0.15
N TYR A 172 -4.31 -4.64 -0.71
CA TYR A 172 -3.82 -3.25 -0.69
C TYR A 172 -4.94 -2.23 -0.97
N ALA A 173 -5.92 -2.58 -1.79
CA ALA A 173 -7.07 -1.72 -2.07
C ALA A 173 -7.94 -1.43 -0.83
N PHE A 174 -7.89 -2.29 0.18
CA PHE A 174 -8.60 -2.13 1.45
C PHE A 174 -7.69 -1.74 2.61
N SER A 175 -6.38 -1.68 2.39
CA SER A 175 -5.36 -1.65 3.45
C SER A 175 -5.54 -0.50 4.43
N ALA A 176 -5.84 0.72 3.98
CA ALA A 176 -6.09 1.86 4.85
C ALA A 176 -7.23 1.60 5.84
N ARG A 177 -8.37 1.11 5.34
CA ARG A 177 -9.57 0.86 6.16
C ARG A 177 -9.38 -0.31 7.12
N ILE A 178 -8.73 -1.38 6.67
CA ILE A 178 -8.41 -2.55 7.52
C ILE A 178 -7.48 -2.12 8.65
N ARG A 179 -6.41 -1.38 8.34
CA ARG A 179 -5.47 -0.85 9.33
C ARG A 179 -6.18 0.04 10.34
N ASP A 180 -6.97 1.01 9.88
CA ASP A 180 -7.66 1.95 10.75
C ASP A 180 -8.68 1.24 11.66
N GLN A 181 -9.34 0.18 11.17
CA GLN A 181 -10.20 -0.66 12.00
C GLN A 181 -9.41 -1.45 13.05
N ILE A 182 -8.26 -2.03 12.67
CA ILE A 182 -7.36 -2.74 13.59
C ILE A 182 -6.85 -1.77 14.67
N ASP A 183 -6.42 -0.57 14.29
CA ASP A 183 -5.96 0.45 15.24
C ASP A 183 -7.06 0.84 16.25
N ALA A 184 -8.33 0.84 15.82
CA ALA A 184 -9.47 1.22 16.65
C ALA A 184 -10.00 0.10 17.55
N SER A 185 -9.96 -1.17 17.10
CA SER A 185 -10.64 -2.29 17.79
C SER A 185 -9.77 -3.52 18.03
N GLY A 186 -8.49 -3.50 17.58
CA GLY A 186 -7.56 -4.62 17.70
C GLY A 186 -7.64 -5.64 16.58
N GLU A 187 -8.72 -5.66 15.81
CA GLU A 187 -8.91 -6.59 14.69
C GLU A 187 -9.85 -6.02 13.60
N ALA A 188 -9.79 -6.59 12.42
CA ALA A 188 -10.70 -6.29 11.33
C ALA A 188 -11.10 -7.58 10.59
N THR A 189 -12.39 -7.75 10.27
CA THR A 189 -12.86 -8.90 9.52
C THR A 189 -13.21 -8.50 8.08
N ILE A 190 -12.61 -9.21 7.12
CA ILE A 190 -12.98 -9.16 5.72
C ILE A 190 -13.78 -10.41 5.36
N TYR A 191 -14.66 -10.31 4.37
CA TYR A 191 -15.47 -11.42 3.90
C TYR A 191 -15.07 -11.80 2.48
N LEU A 192 -14.68 -13.06 2.30
CA LEU A 192 -14.19 -13.58 1.02
C LEU A 192 -15.34 -14.27 0.27
N ASP A 193 -15.67 -13.79 -0.92
CA ASP A 193 -16.50 -14.51 -1.87
C ASP A 193 -15.58 -15.38 -2.76
N LEU A 194 -15.54 -16.68 -2.48
CA LEU A 194 -14.68 -17.63 -3.19
C LEU A 194 -15.21 -17.99 -4.59
N LEU A 195 -16.45 -17.60 -4.90
CA LEU A 195 -17.16 -17.90 -6.14
C LEU A 195 -17.84 -16.65 -6.72
N PRO A 196 -17.08 -15.58 -7.04
CA PRO A 196 -17.66 -14.29 -7.44
C PRO A 196 -18.49 -14.34 -8.73
N SER A 197 -18.29 -15.35 -9.57
CA SER A 197 -19.07 -15.59 -10.81
C SER A 197 -20.37 -16.35 -10.59
N HIS A 198 -20.64 -16.88 -9.39
CA HIS A 198 -21.86 -17.62 -9.07
C HIS A 198 -22.77 -16.79 -8.18
N SER A 199 -24.07 -16.81 -8.45
CA SER A 199 -25.05 -16.23 -7.54
C SER A 199 -25.17 -17.06 -6.25
N PRO A 200 -25.58 -16.45 -5.11
CA PRO A 200 -25.82 -17.20 -3.87
C PRO A 200 -26.79 -18.38 -4.08
N GLN A 201 -27.82 -18.20 -4.89
CA GLN A 201 -28.80 -19.24 -5.19
C GLN A 201 -28.16 -20.43 -5.95
N GLN A 202 -27.29 -20.15 -6.93
CA GLN A 202 -26.57 -21.22 -7.64
C GLN A 202 -25.68 -22.03 -6.69
N VAL A 203 -24.95 -21.34 -5.78
CA VAL A 203 -24.09 -21.98 -4.79
C VAL A 203 -24.93 -22.86 -3.85
N LEU A 204 -26.07 -22.35 -3.35
CA LEU A 204 -26.97 -23.09 -2.47
C LEU A 204 -27.51 -24.37 -3.15
N VAL A 205 -27.92 -24.27 -4.41
CA VAL A 205 -28.40 -25.44 -5.17
C VAL A 205 -27.30 -26.50 -5.27
N GLU A 206 -26.07 -26.12 -5.59
CA GLU A 206 -24.98 -27.10 -5.79
C GLU A 206 -24.46 -27.68 -4.45
N THR A 207 -24.44 -26.93 -3.35
CA THR A 207 -24.07 -27.46 -2.03
C THR A 207 -25.13 -28.37 -1.46
N SER A 208 -26.43 -28.15 -1.79
CA SER A 208 -27.56 -28.95 -1.31
C SER A 208 -27.76 -30.26 -2.07
N ARG A 209 -27.07 -30.48 -3.19
CA ARG A 209 -27.12 -31.76 -3.92
C ARG A 209 -26.56 -32.89 -3.09
N ALA A 210 -27.20 -34.05 -3.09
CA ALA A 210 -26.73 -35.22 -2.40
C ALA A 210 -25.31 -35.62 -2.85
N ARG A 211 -24.37 -35.73 -1.90
CA ARG A 211 -22.97 -36.11 -2.16
C ARG A 211 -22.79 -37.57 -2.52
N GLY A 212 -23.70 -38.45 -2.08
CA GLY A 212 -23.53 -39.90 -2.13
C GLY A 212 -22.25 -40.30 -1.37
N PRO A 213 -21.45 -41.25 -1.87
CA PRO A 213 -20.23 -41.72 -1.20
C PRO A 213 -19.04 -40.75 -1.36
N ARG A 214 -19.20 -39.60 -2.01
CA ARG A 214 -18.09 -38.67 -2.29
C ARG A 214 -17.73 -37.86 -1.05
N SER A 215 -16.42 -37.58 -0.90
CA SER A 215 -15.98 -36.61 0.10
C SER A 215 -16.48 -35.19 -0.24
N LEU A 216 -16.52 -34.30 0.77
CA LEU A 216 -16.86 -32.89 0.57
C LEU A 216 -15.96 -32.23 -0.49
N SER A 217 -14.66 -32.46 -0.39
CA SER A 217 -13.69 -31.90 -1.34
C SER A 217 -13.94 -32.36 -2.78
N THR A 218 -14.26 -33.65 -2.99
CA THR A 218 -14.60 -34.19 -4.32
C THR A 218 -15.91 -33.59 -4.83
N HIS A 219 -16.90 -33.41 -3.96
CA HIS A 219 -18.18 -32.82 -4.31
C HIS A 219 -18.02 -31.36 -4.74
N LEU A 220 -17.38 -30.53 -3.90
CA LEU A 220 -17.17 -29.09 -4.18
C LEU A 220 -16.27 -28.88 -5.41
N LYS A 221 -15.25 -29.71 -5.61
CA LYS A 221 -14.42 -29.67 -6.81
C LYS A 221 -15.23 -29.89 -8.07
N SER A 222 -16.08 -30.95 -8.09
CA SER A 222 -16.84 -31.32 -9.27
C SER A 222 -18.00 -30.38 -9.57
N ARG A 223 -18.59 -29.74 -8.56
CA ARG A 223 -19.78 -28.89 -8.70
C ARG A 223 -19.49 -27.41 -8.84
N LEU A 224 -18.50 -26.91 -8.09
CA LEU A 224 -18.21 -25.51 -7.94
C LEU A 224 -16.75 -25.14 -8.25
N GLY A 225 -15.92 -26.11 -8.63
CA GLY A 225 -14.50 -25.88 -8.90
C GLY A 225 -13.68 -25.52 -7.65
N ILE A 226 -14.21 -25.72 -6.45
CA ILE A 226 -13.49 -25.44 -5.19
C ILE A 226 -12.49 -26.53 -4.92
N GLN A 227 -11.20 -26.19 -4.99
CA GLN A 227 -10.08 -27.11 -4.74
C GLN A 227 -8.83 -26.34 -4.26
N GLY A 228 -7.77 -27.09 -3.88
CA GLY A 228 -6.48 -26.51 -3.48
C GLY A 228 -6.63 -25.49 -2.34
N LEU A 229 -6.04 -24.30 -2.50
CA LEU A 229 -6.06 -23.26 -1.49
C LEU A 229 -7.49 -22.86 -1.04
N LYS A 230 -8.46 -22.74 -1.97
CA LYS A 230 -9.84 -22.43 -1.60
C LYS A 230 -10.45 -23.49 -0.67
N MET A 231 -10.16 -24.76 -0.93
CA MET A 231 -10.63 -25.86 -0.05
C MET A 231 -9.90 -25.85 1.29
N ALA A 232 -8.60 -25.57 1.29
CA ALA A 232 -7.82 -25.45 2.52
C ALA A 232 -8.33 -24.31 3.42
N LEU A 233 -8.67 -23.16 2.86
CA LEU A 233 -9.26 -22.03 3.60
C LEU A 233 -10.62 -22.40 4.25
N LEU A 234 -11.45 -23.19 3.58
CA LEU A 234 -12.69 -23.67 4.20
C LEU A 234 -12.42 -24.54 5.43
N HIS A 235 -11.45 -25.45 5.34
CA HIS A 235 -11.08 -26.30 6.49
C HIS A 235 -10.34 -25.53 7.59
N GLU A 236 -9.66 -24.46 7.25
CA GLU A 236 -8.95 -23.61 8.20
C GLU A 236 -9.90 -22.74 9.03
N LEU A 237 -10.94 -22.19 8.39
CA LEU A 237 -11.77 -21.14 8.95
C LEU A 237 -13.15 -21.59 9.39
N LEU A 238 -13.62 -22.77 8.93
CA LEU A 238 -14.95 -23.25 9.22
C LEU A 238 -14.95 -24.43 10.21
N THR A 239 -15.98 -24.48 11.04
CA THR A 239 -16.24 -25.61 11.92
C THR A 239 -16.74 -26.83 11.12
N PRO A 240 -16.62 -28.05 11.68
CA PRO A 240 -17.21 -29.26 11.09
C PRO A 240 -18.72 -29.13 10.84
N GLU A 241 -19.45 -28.40 11.69
CA GLU A 241 -20.87 -28.15 11.53
C GLU A 241 -21.14 -27.32 10.27
N GLU A 242 -20.44 -26.19 10.09
CA GLU A 242 -20.59 -25.34 8.89
C GLU A 242 -20.23 -26.07 7.61
N LEU A 243 -19.19 -26.90 7.64
CA LEU A 243 -18.77 -27.72 6.49
C LEU A 243 -19.81 -28.79 6.11
N ASN A 244 -20.57 -29.32 7.07
CA ASN A 244 -21.54 -30.39 6.84
C ASN A 244 -22.97 -29.88 6.65
N ASN A 245 -23.24 -28.62 6.91
CA ASN A 245 -24.53 -27.99 6.66
C ASN A 245 -24.53 -27.31 5.27
N PRO A 246 -25.30 -27.79 4.28
CA PRO A 246 -25.26 -27.24 2.92
C PRO A 246 -25.62 -25.75 2.83
N VAL A 247 -26.52 -25.27 3.70
CA VAL A 247 -26.98 -23.87 3.71
C VAL A 247 -25.85 -22.99 4.26
N LEU A 248 -25.32 -23.33 5.44
CA LEU A 248 -24.20 -22.59 6.03
C LEU A 248 -22.98 -22.61 5.12
N LEU A 249 -22.66 -23.75 4.51
CA LEU A 249 -21.54 -23.85 3.58
C LEU A 249 -21.73 -22.94 2.36
N ALA A 250 -22.96 -22.86 1.81
CA ALA A 250 -23.25 -21.94 0.70
C ALA A 250 -23.04 -20.48 1.10
N GLU A 251 -23.50 -20.08 2.27
CA GLU A 251 -23.29 -18.73 2.82
C GLU A 251 -21.79 -18.44 3.00
N ARG A 252 -21.05 -19.38 3.59
CA ARG A 252 -19.60 -19.23 3.81
C ARG A 252 -18.82 -19.18 2.50
N LEU A 253 -19.19 -19.95 1.50
CA LEU A 253 -18.56 -19.86 0.16
C LEU A 253 -18.72 -18.47 -0.48
N LYS A 254 -19.79 -17.74 -0.15
CA LYS A 254 -20.09 -16.39 -0.62
C LYS A 254 -19.61 -15.28 0.32
N ALA A 255 -19.37 -15.58 1.59
CA ALA A 255 -18.95 -14.63 2.60
C ALA A 255 -18.12 -15.33 3.70
N LEU A 256 -16.97 -15.91 3.32
CA LEU A 256 -16.06 -16.57 4.27
C LEU A 256 -15.37 -15.51 5.13
N PRO A 257 -15.61 -15.46 6.45
CA PRO A 257 -14.99 -14.48 7.31
C PRO A 257 -13.50 -14.78 7.49
N LEU A 258 -12.68 -13.76 7.33
CA LEU A 258 -11.25 -13.78 7.61
C LEU A 258 -10.90 -12.59 8.50
N THR A 259 -10.54 -12.87 9.75
CA THR A 259 -10.17 -11.84 10.73
C THR A 259 -8.66 -11.59 10.67
N LEU A 260 -8.31 -10.32 10.61
CA LEU A 260 -6.95 -9.80 10.51
C LEU A 260 -6.64 -9.02 11.81
N SER A 261 -5.44 -9.19 12.35
CA SER A 261 -5.07 -8.65 13.66
C SER A 261 -3.99 -7.58 13.64
N GLN A 262 -3.18 -7.55 12.59
CA GLN A 262 -2.03 -6.64 12.53
C GLN A 262 -1.64 -6.34 11.09
N ALA A 263 -1.33 -5.07 10.78
CA ALA A 263 -0.66 -4.72 9.54
C ALA A 263 0.79 -5.23 9.55
N ARG A 264 1.29 -5.64 8.39
CA ARG A 264 2.70 -6.02 8.24
C ARG A 264 3.61 -4.81 8.49
N PRO A 265 4.85 -5.03 8.97
CA PRO A 265 5.79 -3.97 9.27
C PRO A 265 5.98 -2.98 8.12
N MET A 266 6.39 -1.75 8.45
CA MET A 266 6.63 -0.67 7.49
C MET A 266 7.57 -1.09 6.34
N ASP A 267 8.60 -1.86 6.63
CA ASP A 267 9.60 -2.33 5.64
C ASP A 267 9.03 -3.36 4.63
N GLU A 268 7.84 -3.90 4.89
CA GLU A 268 7.11 -4.79 3.99
C GLU A 268 5.97 -4.08 3.25
N ALA A 269 5.68 -2.83 3.61
CA ALA A 269 4.64 -2.05 2.96
C ALA A 269 5.11 -1.49 1.61
N ILE A 270 4.18 -1.32 0.68
CA ILE A 270 4.47 -0.69 -0.61
C ILE A 270 4.63 0.83 -0.47
N SER A 271 3.93 1.43 0.49
CA SER A 271 3.93 2.88 0.72
C SER A 271 3.67 3.22 2.18
N THR A 272 3.75 4.50 2.49
CA THR A 272 3.61 5.06 3.82
C THR A 272 2.37 5.96 3.88
N ALA A 273 1.60 5.86 4.96
CA ALA A 273 0.60 6.84 5.39
C ALA A 273 1.16 7.69 6.53
N GLY A 274 0.57 8.84 6.79
CA GLY A 274 1.12 9.84 7.70
C GLY A 274 2.16 10.72 7.02
N GLY A 275 2.75 11.65 7.76
CA GLY A 275 3.73 12.60 7.22
C GLY A 275 3.47 14.03 7.65
N VAL A 276 4.10 14.98 6.98
CA VAL A 276 3.90 16.42 7.23
C VAL A 276 2.46 16.81 6.91
N THR A 277 1.74 17.28 7.92
CA THR A 277 0.32 17.65 7.76
C THR A 277 0.16 18.87 6.87
N PHE A 278 -0.93 18.94 6.12
CA PHE A 278 -1.20 20.10 5.23
C PHE A 278 -1.38 21.41 6.00
N GLU A 279 -1.81 21.35 7.27
CA GLU A 279 -1.90 22.49 8.16
C GLU A 279 -0.54 23.12 8.46
N SER A 280 0.54 22.36 8.40
CA SER A 280 1.94 22.83 8.56
C SER A 280 2.46 23.56 7.33
N LEU A 281 1.73 23.51 6.21
CA LEU A 281 2.15 24.03 4.92
C LEU A 281 1.26 25.19 4.48
N ASP A 282 1.79 26.02 3.60
CA ASP A 282 0.98 26.96 2.81
C ASP A 282 0.43 26.29 1.54
N GLY A 283 -0.32 27.04 0.73
CA GLY A 283 -0.93 26.52 -0.51
C GLY A 283 0.07 26.08 -1.61
N GLN A 284 1.37 26.32 -1.42
CA GLN A 284 2.45 25.93 -2.33
C GLN A 284 3.39 24.86 -1.75
N GLY A 285 3.06 24.35 -0.55
CA GLY A 285 3.86 23.34 0.13
C GLY A 285 5.02 23.89 0.94
N MET A 286 5.09 25.21 1.21
CA MET A 286 6.11 25.80 2.06
C MET A 286 5.78 25.59 3.54
N LEU A 287 6.77 25.14 4.31
CA LEU A 287 6.67 24.96 5.76
C LEU A 287 6.46 26.33 6.44
N LYS A 288 5.35 26.47 7.17
CA LYS A 288 5.06 27.67 7.97
C LYS A 288 6.12 27.91 9.05
N ALA A 289 6.63 26.83 9.64
CA ALA A 289 7.67 26.88 10.66
C ALA A 289 9.05 27.31 10.12
N ARG A 290 9.29 27.20 8.79
CA ARG A 290 10.57 27.57 8.18
C ARG A 290 10.37 28.09 6.74
N PRO A 291 10.16 29.39 6.56
CA PRO A 291 10.00 30.00 5.23
C PRO A 291 11.20 29.71 4.31
N GLY A 292 10.93 29.40 3.06
CA GLY A 292 11.92 28.98 2.07
C GLY A 292 12.17 27.48 2.02
N VAL A 293 11.54 26.68 2.90
CA VAL A 293 11.58 25.21 2.87
C VAL A 293 10.21 24.70 2.45
N PHE A 294 10.19 23.82 1.44
CA PHE A 294 9.00 23.23 0.84
C PHE A 294 9.02 21.73 1.02
N CYS A 295 7.85 21.10 1.21
CA CYS A 295 7.72 19.66 1.30
C CYS A 295 6.83 19.13 0.18
N CYS A 296 7.17 17.93 -0.36
CA CYS A 296 6.38 17.30 -1.41
C CYS A 296 6.56 15.77 -1.43
N GLY A 297 5.70 15.12 -2.17
CA GLY A 297 5.75 13.67 -2.37
C GLY A 297 5.16 12.89 -1.20
N GLU A 298 5.67 11.69 -1.00
CA GLU A 298 5.16 10.74 0.00
C GLU A 298 5.48 11.16 1.45
N MET A 299 6.33 12.15 1.67
CA MET A 299 6.55 12.69 3.01
C MET A 299 5.40 13.55 3.55
N LEU A 300 4.41 13.89 2.73
CA LEU A 300 3.20 14.60 3.13
C LEU A 300 2.18 13.64 3.73
N ASP A 301 1.31 14.14 4.62
CA ASP A 301 0.25 13.35 5.26
C ASP A 301 -0.89 13.03 4.29
N TRP A 302 -0.70 12.00 3.49
CA TRP A 302 -1.70 11.44 2.59
C TRP A 302 -1.37 10.00 2.22
N GLU A 303 -2.35 9.27 1.75
CA GLU A 303 -2.17 7.94 1.20
C GLU A 303 -3.11 7.68 0.02
N ALA A 304 -2.78 6.71 -0.81
CA ALA A 304 -3.61 6.28 -1.93
C ALA A 304 -3.39 4.79 -2.21
N PRO A 305 -4.41 4.10 -2.77
CA PRO A 305 -4.24 2.71 -3.19
C PRO A 305 -3.20 2.59 -4.31
N THR A 306 -2.68 1.37 -4.51
CA THR A 306 -1.81 1.07 -5.65
C THR A 306 -2.51 1.35 -6.98
N GLY A 307 -1.75 1.72 -8.01
CA GLY A 307 -2.30 1.96 -9.34
C GLY A 307 -1.87 3.26 -10.03
N GLY A 308 -0.73 3.81 -9.62
CA GLY A 308 -0.16 5.02 -10.20
C GLY A 308 -0.56 6.32 -9.51
N TYR A 309 -1.47 6.27 -8.53
CA TYR A 309 -1.90 7.45 -7.77
C TYR A 309 -0.76 8.09 -7.00
N LEU A 310 0.05 7.28 -6.30
CA LEU A 310 1.22 7.75 -5.54
C LEU A 310 2.22 8.49 -6.42
N LEU A 311 2.58 7.94 -7.57
CA LEU A 311 3.48 8.61 -8.51
C LEU A 311 2.89 9.91 -9.05
N THR A 312 1.61 9.89 -9.42
CA THR A 312 0.92 11.07 -9.96
C THR A 312 0.89 12.20 -8.94
N ALA A 313 0.52 11.91 -7.70
CA ALA A 313 0.44 12.93 -6.64
C ALA A 313 1.84 13.41 -6.20
N SER A 314 2.84 12.50 -6.13
CA SER A 314 4.23 12.89 -5.83
C SER A 314 4.80 13.81 -6.90
N MET A 315 4.56 13.55 -8.18
CA MET A 315 4.97 14.44 -9.27
C MET A 315 4.22 15.77 -9.25
N ALA A 316 2.91 15.76 -8.96
CA ALA A 316 2.09 16.97 -8.89
C ALA A 316 2.52 17.88 -7.72
N SER A 317 2.69 17.31 -6.51
CA SER A 317 3.16 18.04 -5.34
C SER A 317 4.60 18.53 -5.51
N GLY A 318 5.48 17.73 -6.12
CA GLY A 318 6.86 18.14 -6.46
C GLY A 318 6.89 19.33 -7.42
N ARG A 319 6.01 19.34 -8.44
CA ARG A 319 5.85 20.49 -9.35
C ARG A 319 5.35 21.72 -8.60
N ALA A 320 4.36 21.57 -7.72
CA ALA A 320 3.82 22.68 -6.91
C ALA A 320 4.90 23.28 -6.01
N ALA A 321 5.63 22.43 -5.26
CA ALA A 321 6.72 22.86 -4.40
C ALA A 321 7.86 23.55 -5.17
N GLY A 322 8.23 23.02 -6.35
CA GLY A 322 9.23 23.64 -7.21
C GLY A 322 8.80 25.01 -7.73
N THR A 323 7.52 25.16 -8.11
CA THR A 323 6.94 26.47 -8.51
C THR A 323 6.93 27.44 -7.32
N GLY A 324 6.54 26.98 -6.13
CA GLY A 324 6.57 27.77 -4.90
C GLY A 324 7.96 28.26 -4.55
N ALA A 325 8.97 27.37 -4.62
CA ALA A 325 10.35 27.75 -4.38
C ALA A 325 10.87 28.79 -5.38
N TRP A 326 10.52 28.66 -6.67
CA TRP A 326 10.86 29.64 -7.68
C TRP A 326 10.22 31.01 -7.41
N GLN A 327 8.93 31.04 -7.06
CA GLN A 327 8.22 32.29 -6.72
C GLN A 327 8.81 32.94 -5.46
N TYR A 328 9.14 32.15 -4.43
CA TYR A 328 9.78 32.64 -3.21
C TYR A 328 11.12 33.31 -3.48
N LEU A 329 11.93 32.76 -4.37
CA LEU A 329 13.22 33.34 -4.75
C LEU A 329 13.05 34.68 -5.50
N ASN A 330 12.10 34.73 -6.44
CA ASN A 330 11.84 35.95 -7.21
C ASN A 330 11.17 37.06 -6.40
N ALA A 331 10.45 36.75 -5.33
CA ALA A 331 9.89 37.75 -4.42
C ALA A 331 10.93 38.37 -3.49
N LYS A 332 12.13 37.79 -3.38
CA LYS A 332 13.25 38.29 -2.58
C LYS A 332 14.34 39.00 -3.40
N ALA A 333 14.29 38.85 -4.72
CA ALA A 333 15.19 39.52 -5.65
C ALA A 333 14.70 40.94 -5.96
#